data_be7ad96b6770efc67ac88b968a7860cc
#
_entry.id   be7ad96b6770efc67ac88b968a7860cc
#
_cell.length_a   1.000
_cell.length_b   1.000
_cell.length_c   1.000
_cell.angle_alpha   90.00
_cell.angle_beta   90.00
_cell.angle_gamma   90.00
#
_symmetry.space_group_name_H-M   'P 1'
#
loop_
_entity.id
_entity.type
_entity.pdbx_description
1 polymer ?
#
loop_
_entity_poly.entity_id
_entity_poly.type
_entity_poly.pdbx_seq_one_letter_code
_entity_poly.pdbx_strand_id
1 'polypeptide(L)'
;AYPFGVIGVILFVKLLPKMLRKDLIAEAKALETQRKSQYPTLHTAAFKVTNKNICGKSLAQLQVRAMTGAVVSRIKHDNVISMPTPHTTLYEGDLLKAVGNDKALEQLTLLLGERIEGDLPLSGGQTLQSLLLTNKSIINKSLGHLNLQGTFGCTVTRVRRSGIDLSPEPNLVLKFGDKLM
;
A
#
# COMPACT_ATOMS: atom_id res chain seq x y z
N ALA A 1 -3.24 -48.09 20.52
CA ALA A 1 -4.10 -47.61 19.38
C ALA A 1 -3.66 -46.20 18.88
N TYR A 2 -2.98 -45.41 19.67
CA TYR A 2 -2.57 -44.02 19.31
C TYR A 2 -1.52 -43.91 18.19
N PRO A 3 -0.44 -44.72 18.15
CA PRO A 3 0.59 -44.56 17.12
C PRO A 3 0.07 -44.92 15.71
N PHE A 4 -0.89 -45.82 15.60
CA PHE A 4 -1.43 -46.22 14.28
C PHE A 4 -2.24 -45.10 13.59
N GLY A 5 -2.98 -44.31 14.36
CA GLY A 5 -3.73 -43.16 13.83
C GLY A 5 -2.81 -42.04 13.32
N VAL A 6 -1.76 -41.72 14.06
CA VAL A 6 -0.80 -40.67 13.69
C VAL A 6 0.02 -41.08 12.45
N ILE A 7 0.52 -42.31 12.41
CA ILE A 7 1.28 -42.84 11.27
C ILE A 7 0.39 -42.91 10.03
N GLY A 8 -0.88 -43.37 10.17
CA GLY A 8 -1.84 -43.46 9.07
C GLY A 8 -2.15 -42.09 8.45
N VAL A 9 -2.37 -41.06 9.27
CA VAL A 9 -2.60 -39.67 8.78
C VAL A 9 -1.36 -39.12 8.07
N ILE A 10 -0.18 -39.30 8.63
CA ILE A 10 1.07 -38.84 8.01
C ILE A 10 1.30 -39.52 6.65
N LEU A 11 1.07 -40.83 6.61
CA LEU A 11 1.22 -41.62 5.37
C LEU A 11 0.19 -41.23 4.32
N PHE A 12 -1.06 -41.00 4.72
CA PHE A 12 -2.13 -40.52 3.84
C PHE A 12 -1.82 -39.14 3.28
N VAL A 13 -1.42 -38.17 4.11
CA VAL A 13 -1.06 -36.81 3.66
C VAL A 13 0.14 -36.81 2.69
N LYS A 14 1.12 -37.72 2.90
CA LYS A 14 2.27 -37.88 1.98
C LYS A 14 1.91 -38.59 0.67
N LEU A 15 1.01 -39.57 0.71
CA LEU A 15 0.63 -40.36 -0.46
C LEU A 15 -0.44 -39.67 -1.32
N LEU A 16 -1.33 -38.88 -0.70
CA LEU A 16 -2.45 -38.21 -1.39
C LEU A 16 -2.01 -37.35 -2.58
N PRO A 17 -0.99 -36.48 -2.49
CA PRO A 17 -0.52 -35.70 -3.64
C PRO A 17 0.04 -36.58 -4.76
N LYS A 18 0.71 -37.65 -4.38
CA LYS A 18 1.30 -38.60 -5.34
C LYS A 18 0.23 -39.39 -6.07
N MET A 19 -0.83 -39.76 -5.38
CA MET A 19 -1.99 -40.47 -5.94
C MET A 19 -2.83 -39.55 -6.86
N LEU A 20 -2.94 -38.26 -6.50
CA LEU A 20 -3.64 -37.24 -7.30
C LEU A 20 -2.77 -36.66 -8.44
N ARG A 21 -1.51 -37.10 -8.57
CA ARG A 21 -0.55 -36.58 -9.55
C ARG A 21 -0.42 -35.05 -9.50
N LYS A 22 -0.59 -34.45 -8.32
CA LYS A 22 -0.50 -33.03 -8.08
C LYS A 22 0.85 -32.69 -7.48
N ASP A 23 1.55 -31.79 -8.11
CA ASP A 23 2.77 -31.20 -7.54
C ASP A 23 2.38 -30.02 -6.65
N LEU A 24 2.34 -30.26 -5.33
CA LEU A 24 1.99 -29.24 -4.34
C LEU A 24 2.92 -28.03 -4.37
N ILE A 25 4.19 -28.24 -4.74
CA ILE A 25 5.17 -27.16 -4.81
C ILE A 25 4.89 -26.28 -6.04
N ALA A 26 4.60 -26.91 -7.18
CA ALA A 26 4.23 -26.18 -8.39
C ALA A 26 2.91 -25.42 -8.23
N GLU A 27 1.92 -26.04 -7.58
CA GLU A 27 0.61 -25.42 -7.32
C GLU A 27 0.70 -24.28 -6.30
N ALA A 28 1.50 -24.45 -5.24
CA ALA A 28 1.80 -23.38 -4.28
C ALA A 28 2.50 -22.19 -4.95
N LYS A 29 3.47 -22.47 -5.84
CA LYS A 29 4.19 -21.44 -6.60
C LYS A 29 3.27 -20.72 -7.61
N ALA A 30 2.36 -21.45 -8.25
CA ALA A 30 1.37 -20.88 -9.15
C ALA A 30 0.39 -19.96 -8.39
N LEU A 31 -0.10 -20.40 -7.22
CA LEU A 31 -0.93 -19.58 -6.34
C LEU A 31 -0.21 -18.33 -5.82
N GLU A 32 1.07 -18.46 -5.49
CA GLU A 32 1.89 -17.33 -5.06
C GLU A 32 2.09 -16.31 -6.18
N THR A 33 2.35 -16.80 -7.39
CA THR A 33 2.47 -15.95 -8.59
C THR A 33 1.16 -15.26 -8.92
N GLN A 34 0.04 -15.98 -8.84
CA GLN A 34 -1.29 -15.41 -9.04
C GLN A 34 -1.64 -14.37 -7.98
N ARG A 35 -1.27 -14.60 -6.71
CA ARG A 35 -1.44 -13.60 -5.64
C ARG A 35 -0.59 -12.36 -5.87
N LYS A 36 0.68 -12.51 -6.27
CA LYS A 36 1.56 -11.37 -6.58
C LYS A 36 1.06 -10.54 -7.77
N SER A 37 0.47 -11.17 -8.78
CA SER A 37 -0.13 -10.45 -9.92
C SER A 37 -1.41 -9.72 -9.53
N GLN A 38 -2.22 -10.30 -8.66
CA GLN A 38 -3.46 -9.71 -8.17
C GLN A 38 -3.23 -8.59 -7.13
N TYR A 39 -2.20 -8.74 -6.30
CA TYR A 39 -1.84 -7.81 -5.24
C TYR A 39 -0.34 -7.51 -5.28
N PRO A 40 0.07 -6.59 -6.17
CA PRO A 40 1.49 -6.24 -6.31
C PRO A 40 2.04 -5.64 -5.01
N THR A 41 3.26 -6.00 -4.68
CA THR A 41 3.94 -5.50 -3.48
C THR A 41 4.02 -3.98 -3.49
N LEU A 42 3.72 -3.36 -2.36
CA LEU A 42 3.83 -1.93 -2.19
C LEU A 42 5.22 -1.55 -1.67
N HIS A 43 5.88 -0.69 -2.40
CA HIS A 43 7.18 -0.13 -2.07
C HIS A 43 7.05 1.34 -1.66
N THR A 44 8.07 1.84 -0.99
CA THR A 44 8.17 3.24 -0.61
C THR A 44 9.34 3.86 -1.37
N ALA A 45 9.15 5.04 -1.93
CA ALA A 45 10.20 5.77 -2.62
C ALA A 45 10.13 7.28 -2.31
N ALA A 46 11.29 7.93 -2.43
CA ALA A 46 11.42 9.37 -2.32
C ALA A 46 11.66 9.99 -3.70
N PHE A 47 11.10 11.16 -3.93
CA PHE A 47 11.13 11.88 -5.20
C PHE A 47 11.48 13.34 -4.99
N LYS A 48 12.20 13.91 -5.93
CA LYS A 48 12.43 15.34 -6.02
C LYS A 48 11.63 15.92 -7.19
N VAL A 49 10.91 16.99 -6.95
CA VAL A 49 10.17 17.69 -7.99
C VAL A 49 11.16 18.44 -8.88
N THR A 50 11.33 17.97 -10.12
CA THR A 50 12.16 18.61 -11.14
C THR A 50 11.36 19.01 -12.38
N ASN A 51 10.11 18.50 -12.50
CA ASN A 51 9.23 18.82 -13.60
C ASN A 51 8.56 20.19 -13.39
N LYS A 52 9.01 21.18 -14.13
CA LYS A 52 8.49 22.57 -14.06
C LYS A 52 7.02 22.71 -14.44
N ASN A 53 6.48 21.80 -15.26
CA ASN A 53 5.08 21.86 -15.73
C ASN A 53 4.05 21.60 -14.62
N ILE A 54 4.47 21.04 -13.50
CA ILE A 54 3.60 20.74 -12.35
C ILE A 54 3.75 21.75 -11.21
N CYS A 55 4.78 22.60 -11.27
CA CYS A 55 5.01 23.61 -10.24
C CYS A 55 3.85 24.61 -10.18
N GLY A 56 3.46 25.00 -8.98
CA GLY A 56 2.31 25.86 -8.72
C GLY A 56 0.95 25.15 -8.78
N LYS A 57 0.91 23.85 -9.10
CA LYS A 57 -0.34 23.06 -9.10
C LYS A 57 -0.47 22.26 -7.82
N SER A 58 -1.72 22.10 -7.36
CA SER A 58 -2.01 21.27 -6.20
C SER A 58 -2.05 19.77 -6.55
N LEU A 59 -1.88 18.90 -5.55
CA LEU A 59 -1.99 17.45 -5.72
C LEU A 59 -3.35 17.02 -6.28
N ALA A 60 -4.43 17.74 -5.93
CA ALA A 60 -5.76 17.50 -6.48
C ALA A 60 -5.85 17.88 -7.96
N GLN A 61 -5.30 19.03 -8.37
CA GLN A 61 -5.27 19.45 -9.78
C GLN A 61 -4.45 18.49 -10.64
N LEU A 62 -3.36 17.96 -10.09
CA LEU A 62 -2.53 16.96 -10.77
C LEU A 62 -3.12 15.56 -10.75
N GLN A 63 -4.18 15.35 -9.97
CA GLN A 63 -4.81 14.04 -9.79
C GLN A 63 -3.79 12.91 -9.53
N VAL A 64 -2.73 13.20 -8.76
CA VAL A 64 -1.57 12.33 -8.59
C VAL A 64 -1.98 10.90 -8.29
N ARG A 65 -2.90 10.71 -7.34
CA ARG A 65 -3.36 9.38 -6.94
C ARG A 65 -4.16 8.67 -8.04
N ALA A 66 -5.04 9.40 -8.73
CA ALA A 66 -5.87 8.83 -9.80
C ALA A 66 -5.03 8.44 -11.03
N MET A 67 -4.02 9.25 -11.36
CA MET A 67 -3.16 9.01 -12.51
C MET A 67 -2.11 7.94 -12.27
N THR A 68 -1.53 7.88 -11.06
CA THR A 68 -0.39 7.00 -10.78
C THR A 68 -0.75 5.80 -9.91
N GLY A 69 -1.81 5.88 -9.11
CA GLY A 69 -2.12 4.88 -8.07
C GLY A 69 -1.22 4.99 -6.83
N ALA A 70 -0.24 5.89 -6.82
CA ALA A 70 0.63 6.10 -5.68
C ALA A 70 -0.01 7.02 -4.63
N VAL A 71 0.32 6.79 -3.37
CA VAL A 71 -0.09 7.63 -2.25
C VAL A 71 1.09 8.45 -1.77
N VAL A 72 1.01 9.78 -1.87
CA VAL A 72 2.01 10.67 -1.29
C VAL A 72 1.76 10.73 0.22
N SER A 73 2.74 10.30 1.00
CA SER A 73 2.64 10.21 2.45
C SER A 73 3.24 11.42 3.17
N ARG A 74 4.24 12.06 2.56
CA ARG A 74 4.93 13.23 3.11
C ARG A 74 5.44 14.12 2.00
N ILE A 75 5.54 15.40 2.32
CA ILE A 75 6.21 16.40 1.50
C ILE A 75 7.15 17.23 2.37
N LYS A 76 8.32 17.55 1.84
CA LYS A 76 9.26 18.50 2.43
C LYS A 76 9.37 19.69 1.49
N HIS A 77 8.93 20.84 1.99
CA HIS A 77 9.04 22.15 1.35
C HIS A 77 9.82 23.08 2.27
N ASP A 78 10.80 23.79 1.77
CA ASP A 78 11.64 24.75 2.56
C ASP A 78 12.09 24.20 3.92
N ASN A 79 12.60 22.97 3.95
CA ASN A 79 13.00 22.23 5.16
C ASN A 79 11.87 21.84 6.13
N VAL A 80 10.62 22.20 5.86
CA VAL A 80 9.46 21.79 6.65
C VAL A 80 8.86 20.51 6.06
N ILE A 81 8.78 19.47 6.88
CA ILE A 81 8.12 18.21 6.48
C ILE A 81 6.69 18.23 7.01
N SER A 82 5.73 18.01 6.11
CA SER A 82 4.31 17.98 6.42
C SER A 82 3.60 16.79 5.77
N MET A 83 2.39 16.51 6.22
CA MET A 83 1.48 15.58 5.54
C MET A 83 0.77 16.34 4.41
N PRO A 84 0.87 15.85 3.16
CA PRO A 84 0.23 16.52 2.06
C PRO A 84 -1.29 16.37 2.13
N THR A 85 -1.98 17.43 1.78
CA THR A 85 -3.43 17.47 1.57
C THR A 85 -3.73 17.57 0.07
N PRO A 86 -4.97 17.37 -0.38
CA PRO A 86 -5.34 17.61 -1.78
C PRO A 86 -5.00 19.01 -2.28
N HIS A 87 -4.97 20.00 -1.40
CA HIS A 87 -4.68 21.41 -1.70
C HIS A 87 -3.19 21.75 -1.63
N THR A 88 -2.33 20.82 -1.20
CA THR A 88 -0.88 21.04 -1.14
C THR A 88 -0.33 21.31 -2.53
N THR A 89 0.26 22.48 -2.71
CA THR A 89 0.90 22.92 -3.96
C THR A 89 2.33 22.42 -4.02
N LEU A 90 2.76 22.00 -5.20
CA LEU A 90 4.13 21.52 -5.45
C LEU A 90 5.00 22.64 -6.03
N TYR A 91 6.23 22.68 -5.59
CA TYR A 91 7.26 23.60 -6.07
C TYR A 91 8.50 22.84 -6.55
N GLU A 92 9.28 23.47 -7.42
CA GLU A 92 10.56 22.90 -7.85
C GLU A 92 11.49 22.70 -6.65
N GLY A 93 12.10 21.52 -6.55
CA GLY A 93 12.96 21.17 -5.42
C GLY A 93 12.26 20.51 -4.23
N ASP A 94 10.93 20.49 -4.18
CA ASP A 94 10.20 19.77 -3.14
C ASP A 94 10.57 18.29 -3.13
N LEU A 95 10.66 17.71 -1.92
CA LEU A 95 10.89 16.29 -1.76
C LEU A 95 9.58 15.61 -1.31
N LEU A 96 9.18 14.57 -2.01
CA LEU A 96 8.00 13.80 -1.70
C LEU A 96 8.36 12.36 -1.34
N LYS A 97 7.67 11.80 -0.35
CA LYS A 97 7.69 10.36 -0.06
C LYS A 97 6.36 9.75 -0.46
N ALA A 98 6.42 8.73 -1.30
CA ALA A 98 5.24 8.05 -1.79
C ALA A 98 5.29 6.54 -1.58
N VAL A 99 4.12 5.91 -1.52
CA VAL A 99 3.91 4.48 -1.41
C VAL A 99 3.09 4.02 -2.61
N GLY A 100 3.54 2.96 -3.28
CA GLY A 100 2.85 2.39 -4.42
C GLY A 100 3.53 1.11 -4.89
N ASN A 101 2.93 0.42 -5.86
CA ASN A 101 3.61 -0.66 -6.57
C ASN A 101 4.64 -0.09 -7.56
N ASP A 102 5.46 -0.94 -8.14
CA ASP A 102 6.54 -0.49 -9.04
C ASP A 102 6.02 0.36 -10.19
N LYS A 103 4.92 -0.03 -10.83
CA LYS A 103 4.27 0.72 -11.91
C LYS A 103 3.81 2.10 -11.45
N ALA A 104 3.20 2.18 -10.26
CA ALA A 104 2.75 3.44 -9.69
C ALA A 104 3.92 4.40 -9.40
N LEU A 105 5.02 3.85 -8.89
CA LEU A 105 6.24 4.63 -8.61
C LEU A 105 6.94 5.07 -9.88
N GLU A 106 6.96 4.26 -10.95
CA GLU A 106 7.46 4.65 -12.26
C GLU A 106 6.64 5.79 -12.86
N GLN A 107 5.30 5.68 -12.83
CA GLN A 107 4.42 6.76 -13.28
C GLN A 107 4.62 8.04 -12.47
N LEU A 108 4.86 7.91 -11.18
CA LEU A 108 5.14 9.05 -10.32
C LEU A 108 6.50 9.69 -10.67
N THR A 109 7.51 8.90 -11.06
CA THR A 109 8.79 9.42 -11.57
C THR A 109 8.58 10.27 -12.83
N LEU A 110 7.76 9.80 -13.78
CA LEU A 110 7.46 10.55 -15.01
C LEU A 110 6.72 11.86 -14.70
N LEU A 111 5.86 11.86 -13.69
CA LEU A 111 5.10 13.05 -13.31
C LEU A 111 5.95 14.08 -12.55
N LEU A 112 6.65 13.65 -11.50
CA LEU A 112 7.36 14.52 -10.57
C LEU A 112 8.78 14.87 -11.05
N GLY A 113 9.49 13.85 -11.58
CA GLY A 113 10.88 13.94 -11.99
C GLY A 113 11.77 12.89 -11.34
N GLU A 114 12.79 13.28 -10.60
CA GLU A 114 13.84 12.40 -10.15
C GLU A 114 13.46 11.58 -8.91
N ARG A 115 13.68 10.26 -8.98
CA ARG A 115 13.66 9.40 -7.80
C ARG A 115 15.00 9.52 -7.08
N ILE A 116 14.96 9.81 -5.78
CA ILE A 116 16.16 10.02 -4.97
C ILE A 116 16.37 8.88 -3.98
N GLU A 117 17.62 8.62 -3.64
CA GLU A 117 17.98 7.76 -2.53
C GLU A 117 17.88 8.55 -1.22
N GLY A 118 17.28 7.93 -0.21
CA GLY A 118 17.11 8.53 1.10
C GLY A 118 15.68 8.40 1.63
N ASP A 119 15.52 8.74 2.87
CA ASP A 119 14.24 8.74 3.55
C ASP A 119 13.86 10.14 4.05
N LEU A 120 12.57 10.50 3.94
CA LEU A 120 12.03 11.65 4.62
C LEU A 120 11.58 11.19 6.01
N PRO A 121 12.27 11.62 7.08
CA PRO A 121 11.90 11.21 8.43
C PRO A 121 10.52 11.73 8.80
N LEU A 122 9.95 11.17 9.86
CA LEU A 122 8.78 11.75 10.52
C LEU A 122 9.21 13.01 11.27
N SER A 123 8.50 14.10 11.13
CA SER A 123 8.77 15.35 11.86
C SER A 123 7.47 16.00 12.32
N GLY A 124 7.60 16.95 13.26
CA GLY A 124 6.48 17.81 13.63
C GLY A 124 5.28 17.10 14.28
N GLY A 125 5.53 16.09 15.14
CA GLY A 125 4.44 15.37 15.84
C GLY A 125 3.73 14.32 14.99
N GLN A 126 4.25 14.01 13.81
CA GLN A 126 3.73 12.92 12.97
C GLN A 126 4.11 11.57 13.57
N THR A 127 3.17 10.65 13.64
CA THR A 127 3.39 9.26 14.05
C THR A 127 2.90 8.29 12.98
N LEU A 128 3.63 7.19 12.83
CA LEU A 128 3.18 6.08 12.01
C LEU A 128 2.51 5.06 12.94
N GLN A 129 1.23 4.81 12.71
CA GLN A 129 0.47 3.85 13.51
C GLN A 129 -0.16 2.78 12.63
N SER A 130 -0.41 1.65 13.25
CA SER A 130 -1.11 0.54 12.65
C SER A 130 -2.40 0.29 13.42
N LEU A 131 -3.54 0.53 12.79
CA LEU A 131 -4.87 0.43 13.38
C LEU A 131 -5.58 -0.82 12.91
N LEU A 132 -5.96 -1.69 13.84
CA LEU A 132 -6.79 -2.87 13.53
C LEU A 132 -8.26 -2.46 13.48
N LEU A 133 -8.93 -2.76 12.37
CA LEU A 133 -10.33 -2.45 12.16
C LEU A 133 -11.23 -3.46 12.89
N THR A 134 -11.82 -3.02 14.01
CA THR A 134 -12.76 -3.80 14.82
C THR A 134 -14.13 -3.14 14.93
N ASN A 135 -14.23 -1.84 14.60
CA ASN A 135 -15.49 -1.09 14.70
C ASN A 135 -16.48 -1.51 13.61
N LYS A 136 -17.58 -2.16 14.03
CA LYS A 136 -18.63 -2.65 13.13
C LYS A 136 -19.30 -1.56 12.30
N SER A 137 -19.35 -0.32 12.78
CA SER A 137 -20.02 0.80 12.09
C SER A 137 -19.34 1.24 10.79
N ILE A 138 -18.05 0.92 10.63
CA ILE A 138 -17.25 1.27 9.45
C ILE A 138 -16.90 0.07 8.57
N ILE A 139 -17.26 -1.13 8.99
CA ILE A 139 -17.13 -2.33 8.15
C ILE A 139 -18.08 -2.21 6.95
N ASN A 140 -17.62 -2.72 5.80
CA ASN A 140 -18.30 -2.64 4.50
C ASN A 140 -18.47 -1.21 3.94
N LYS A 141 -17.87 -0.20 4.56
CA LYS A 141 -17.75 1.14 3.96
C LYS A 141 -16.47 1.25 3.14
N SER A 142 -16.50 2.04 2.09
CA SER A 142 -15.28 2.31 1.32
C SER A 142 -14.37 3.27 2.07
N LEU A 143 -13.06 3.15 1.82
CA LEU A 143 -12.05 4.00 2.45
C LEU A 143 -12.30 5.49 2.13
N GLY A 144 -12.72 5.81 0.91
CA GLY A 144 -13.05 7.18 0.49
C GLY A 144 -14.26 7.75 1.23
N HIS A 145 -15.27 6.93 1.54
CA HIS A 145 -16.45 7.35 2.30
C HIS A 145 -16.09 7.80 3.74
N LEU A 146 -15.05 7.21 4.32
CA LEU A 146 -14.63 7.56 5.69
C LEU A 146 -13.91 8.89 5.77
N ASN A 147 -13.39 9.41 4.65
CA ASN A 147 -12.67 10.69 4.57
C ASN A 147 -11.67 10.90 5.73
N LEU A 148 -10.86 9.87 6.03
CA LEU A 148 -9.96 9.87 7.19
C LEU A 148 -8.99 11.05 7.18
N GLN A 149 -8.57 11.50 6.01
CA GLN A 149 -7.69 12.65 5.87
C GLN A 149 -8.40 13.95 6.25
N GLY A 150 -9.61 14.17 5.76
CA GLY A 150 -10.38 15.39 6.07
C GLY A 150 -10.87 15.45 7.52
N THR A 151 -11.23 14.28 8.10
CA THR A 151 -11.83 14.22 9.44
C THR A 151 -10.78 14.15 10.55
N PHE A 152 -9.69 13.37 10.32
CA PHE A 152 -8.71 13.07 11.37
C PHE A 152 -7.27 13.46 10.99
N GLY A 153 -7.04 14.06 9.84
CA GLY A 153 -5.70 14.37 9.36
C GLY A 153 -4.83 13.12 9.10
N CYS A 154 -5.44 11.95 8.88
CA CYS A 154 -4.74 10.68 8.73
C CYS A 154 -4.64 10.27 7.27
N THR A 155 -3.43 9.95 6.81
CA THR A 155 -3.20 9.38 5.47
C THR A 155 -2.97 7.89 5.60
N VAL A 156 -3.85 7.08 4.99
CA VAL A 156 -3.67 5.63 4.89
C VAL A 156 -2.74 5.34 3.72
N THR A 157 -1.62 4.70 3.99
CA THR A 157 -0.60 4.36 2.98
C THR A 157 -0.74 2.93 2.47
N ARG A 158 -1.33 2.04 3.26
CA ARG A 158 -1.66 0.66 2.88
C ARG A 158 -2.72 0.07 3.79
N VAL A 159 -3.44 -0.92 3.28
CA VAL A 159 -4.38 -1.73 4.06
C VAL A 159 -3.90 -3.17 4.01
N ARG A 160 -3.60 -3.77 5.17
CA ARG A 160 -3.19 -5.17 5.25
C ARG A 160 -4.39 -6.04 5.58
N ARG A 161 -4.69 -6.99 4.71
CA ARG A 161 -5.78 -7.99 4.84
C ARG A 161 -5.20 -9.38 4.70
N SER A 162 -5.34 -10.22 5.74
CA SER A 162 -4.84 -11.60 5.72
C SER A 162 -3.38 -11.73 5.25
N GLY A 163 -2.52 -10.79 5.73
CA GLY A 163 -1.10 -10.77 5.38
C GLY A 163 -0.74 -10.12 4.04
N ILE A 164 -1.74 -9.70 3.24
CA ILE A 164 -1.53 -9.07 1.94
C ILE A 164 -1.69 -7.55 2.08
N ASP A 165 -0.76 -6.78 1.52
CA ASP A 165 -0.84 -5.33 1.46
C ASP A 165 -1.64 -4.91 0.23
N LEU A 166 -2.72 -4.17 0.46
CA LEU A 166 -3.62 -3.63 -0.54
C LEU A 166 -3.35 -2.14 -0.72
N SER A 167 -3.39 -1.67 -1.96
CA SER A 167 -3.40 -0.23 -2.24
C SER A 167 -4.64 0.41 -1.62
N PRO A 168 -4.50 1.52 -0.88
CA PRO A 168 -5.63 2.13 -0.18
C PRO A 168 -6.49 2.98 -1.14
N GLU A 169 -7.06 2.37 -2.16
CA GLU A 169 -7.92 3.05 -3.12
C GLU A 169 -9.21 3.58 -2.47
N PRO A 170 -9.79 4.69 -2.97
CA PRO A 170 -11.00 5.27 -2.40
C PRO A 170 -12.20 4.31 -2.39
N ASN A 171 -12.29 3.43 -3.38
CA ASN A 171 -13.34 2.41 -3.52
C ASN A 171 -13.05 1.12 -2.73
N LEU A 172 -11.87 1.00 -2.10
CA LEU A 172 -11.54 -0.17 -1.30
C LEU A 172 -12.52 -0.30 -0.12
N VAL A 173 -13.31 -1.37 -0.15
CA VAL A 173 -14.25 -1.70 0.93
C VAL A 173 -13.50 -2.34 2.08
N LEU A 174 -13.62 -1.74 3.26
CA LEU A 174 -12.97 -2.19 4.48
C LEU A 174 -13.70 -3.40 5.09
N LYS A 175 -12.93 -4.35 5.61
CA LYS A 175 -13.43 -5.56 6.27
C LYS A 175 -12.95 -5.65 7.71
N PHE A 176 -13.69 -6.42 8.50
CA PHE A 176 -13.24 -6.74 9.87
C PHE A 176 -11.85 -7.38 9.84
N GLY A 177 -10.97 -6.95 10.72
CA GLY A 177 -9.61 -7.46 10.80
C GLY A 177 -8.61 -6.81 9.82
N ASP A 178 -9.05 -5.88 8.97
CA ASP A 178 -8.13 -5.06 8.18
C ASP A 178 -7.24 -4.24 9.09
N LYS A 179 -5.96 -4.14 8.74
CA LYS A 179 -4.98 -3.32 9.42
C LYS A 179 -4.64 -2.12 8.55
N LEU A 180 -5.03 -0.94 8.99
CA LEU A 180 -4.73 0.33 8.33
C LEU A 180 -3.37 0.85 8.78
N MET A 181 -2.52 1.29 7.84
CA MET A 181 -1.19 1.87 8.11
C MET A 181 -1.04 3.20 7.38
#